data_9c889c3523bd9f633b836756672fefb9
#
_entry.id   9c889c3523bd9f633b836756672fefb9
#
_cell.length_a   1.000
_cell.length_b   1.000
_cell.length_c   1.000
_cell.angle_alpha   90.00
_cell.angle_beta   90.00
_cell.angle_gamma   90.00
#
_symmetry.space_group_name_H-M   'P 1'
#
loop_
_entity.id
_entity.type
_entity.pdbx_description
1 polymer ?
#
loop_
_entity_poly.entity_id
_entity_poly.type
_entity_poly.pdbx_seq_one_letter_code
_entity_poly.pdbx_strand_id
1 'polypeptide(L)'
;MTTIPHVGRSCSLAMVLMCVASPTWGQTGSLQDQLNSTYKGKILLLRNFYSGTDLEYDRNGILLTPASSGPWMLSNVEITDVRVTTQSIEVVGNRLGTLFQNKKPRPVMIGKLNIHIARPVSDTDTEASLHPIFSKILVEPGEDLRPLVPDYWRYYLTEKDSRTRSAAWESDLEKSNVVPPKRAIAPTGSITPPKAVHAPDPKYTKEAESRHIEGRPVLGVVIDTTGIADHISILKPLGMGLDEQAVLALEHWKFRPSMLNGQPVPVHLHVEINFRCCP
;
A
#
# COMPACT_ATOMS: atom_id res chain seq x y z
N MET A 1 38.89 82.98 48.76
CA MET A 1 38.26 82.10 49.72
C MET A 1 38.10 80.74 49.07
N THR A 2 39.06 80.00 49.13
CA THR A 2 39.53 78.78 49.71
C THR A 2 38.41 77.78 49.96
N THR A 3 38.42 76.71 49.23
CA THR A 3 38.24 75.35 49.76
C THR A 3 38.62 74.28 48.76
N ILE A 4 39.38 73.27 49.26
CA ILE A 4 40.10 72.23 48.65
C ILE A 4 39.22 70.99 48.39
N PRO A 5 39.45 70.14 47.34
CA PRO A 5 38.66 68.97 47.06
C PRO A 5 39.17 67.70 47.79
N HIS A 6 38.23 66.93 48.26
CA HIS A 6 38.50 65.56 48.77
C HIS A 6 38.46 64.49 47.62
N VAL A 7 39.57 63.79 47.54
CA VAL A 7 39.72 62.61 46.70
C VAL A 7 39.14 61.41 47.43
N GLY A 8 38.08 60.81 46.85
CA GLY A 8 37.55 59.57 47.29
C GLY A 8 37.87 58.43 46.28
N ARG A 9 38.78 57.54 46.61
CA ARG A 9 39.06 56.32 45.86
C ARG A 9 37.91 55.33 46.07
N SER A 10 37.14 55.07 45.03
CA SER A 10 36.17 54.02 45.00
C SER A 10 36.74 52.84 44.27
N CYS A 11 36.94 51.72 45.00
CA CYS A 11 37.44 50.46 44.54
C CYS A 11 36.23 49.69 43.92
N SER A 12 36.11 49.68 42.60
CA SER A 12 35.10 48.87 41.95
C SER A 12 35.52 47.40 41.81
N LEU A 13 34.89 46.58 42.62
CA LEU A 13 35.00 45.11 42.54
C LEU A 13 34.19 44.64 41.34
N ALA A 14 34.83 44.32 40.24
CA ALA A 14 34.21 43.72 39.08
C ALA A 14 33.88 42.25 39.41
N MET A 15 32.61 42.00 39.69
CA MET A 15 32.07 40.62 39.86
C MET A 15 31.89 40.00 38.47
N VAL A 16 32.85 39.20 38.03
CA VAL A 16 32.70 38.39 36.83
C VAL A 16 31.69 37.27 37.11
N LEU A 17 30.46 37.49 36.60
CA LEU A 17 29.43 36.47 36.58
C LEU A 17 29.83 35.43 35.51
N MET A 18 30.50 34.35 35.89
CA MET A 18 30.63 33.15 35.04
C MET A 18 29.23 32.53 34.89
N CYS A 19 28.55 32.85 33.79
CA CYS A 19 27.43 32.03 33.30
C CYS A 19 27.98 30.66 32.94
N VAL A 20 27.91 29.72 33.89
CA VAL A 20 28.05 28.29 33.59
C VAL A 20 26.80 27.91 32.79
N ALA A 21 26.92 27.89 31.45
CA ALA A 21 25.93 27.29 30.59
C ALA A 21 25.94 25.78 30.93
N SER A 22 24.98 25.34 31.73
CA SER A 22 24.69 23.94 31.90
C SER A 22 24.36 23.37 30.53
N PRO A 23 25.04 22.33 30.06
CA PRO A 23 24.59 21.68 28.85
C PRO A 23 23.21 21.10 29.17
N THR A 24 22.17 21.64 28.54
CA THR A 24 20.88 20.97 28.45
C THR A 24 21.10 19.71 27.66
N TRP A 25 21.40 18.63 28.35
CA TRP A 25 21.28 17.29 27.83
C TRP A 25 19.78 17.14 27.52
N GLY A 26 19.42 17.31 26.24
CA GLY A 26 18.11 16.93 25.77
C GLY A 26 17.96 15.45 26.17
N GLN A 27 17.03 15.18 27.10
CA GLN A 27 16.60 13.82 27.36
C GLN A 27 16.01 13.32 26.06
N THR A 28 16.83 12.60 25.27
CA THR A 28 16.32 11.75 24.23
C THR A 28 15.45 10.73 24.95
N GLY A 29 14.14 10.77 24.70
CA GLY A 29 13.21 9.80 25.28
C GLY A 29 13.70 8.38 25.06
N SER A 30 13.20 7.43 25.85
CA SER A 30 13.56 6.02 25.71
C SER A 30 13.41 5.57 24.25
N LEU A 31 14.11 4.53 23.83
CA LEU A 31 13.95 3.95 22.49
C LEU A 31 12.47 3.68 22.16
N GLN A 32 11.72 3.19 23.15
CA GLN A 32 10.28 2.98 23.02
C GLN A 32 9.52 4.28 22.73
N ASP A 33 9.87 5.39 23.38
CA ASP A 33 9.24 6.70 23.12
C ASP A 33 9.57 7.21 21.72
N GLN A 34 10.82 7.02 21.26
CA GLN A 34 11.24 7.37 19.91
C GLN A 34 10.44 6.59 18.86
N LEU A 35 10.34 5.26 19.01
CA LEU A 35 9.60 4.40 18.10
C LEU A 35 8.09 4.72 18.13
N ASN A 36 7.51 4.93 19.30
CA ASN A 36 6.11 5.33 19.38
C ASN A 36 5.87 6.70 18.75
N SER A 37 6.77 7.67 18.93
CA SER A 37 6.68 8.97 18.26
C SER A 37 6.70 8.84 16.73
N THR A 38 7.49 7.90 16.22
CA THR A 38 7.63 7.67 14.76
C THR A 38 6.47 6.89 14.17
N TYR A 39 6.00 5.85 14.85
CA TYR A 39 5.10 4.86 14.23
C TYR A 39 3.67 4.86 14.75
N LYS A 40 3.43 5.17 16.03
CA LYS A 40 2.09 5.11 16.66
C LYS A 40 1.09 6.04 15.98
N GLY A 41 -0.09 5.53 15.70
CA GLY A 41 -1.16 6.24 15.01
C GLY A 41 -1.02 6.30 13.49
N LYS A 42 0.09 5.80 12.93
CA LYS A 42 0.26 5.73 11.48
C LYS A 42 -0.40 4.48 10.90
N ILE A 43 -0.93 4.63 9.69
CA ILE A 43 -1.37 3.51 8.86
C ILE A 43 -0.27 3.26 7.83
N LEU A 44 0.37 2.09 7.94
CA LEU A 44 1.45 1.66 7.05
C LEU A 44 1.04 0.36 6.35
N LEU A 45 1.63 0.11 5.19
CA LEU A 45 1.40 -1.13 4.45
C LEU A 45 2.44 -2.17 4.87
N LEU A 46 1.99 -3.38 5.20
CA LEU A 46 2.87 -4.50 5.50
C LEU A 46 3.54 -4.96 4.19
N ARG A 47 4.87 -4.98 4.17
CA ARG A 47 5.64 -5.45 3.02
C ARG A 47 5.41 -6.95 2.78
N ASN A 48 5.45 -7.39 1.53
CA ASN A 48 5.13 -8.74 1.09
C ASN A 48 3.68 -9.20 1.37
N PHE A 49 2.85 -8.32 1.93
CA PHE A 49 1.40 -8.53 2.13
C PHE A 49 1.07 -9.80 2.92
N TYR A 50 1.91 -10.18 3.86
CA TYR A 50 1.71 -11.40 4.65
C TYR A 50 0.35 -11.42 5.35
N SER A 51 -0.34 -12.55 5.21
CA SER A 51 -1.56 -12.85 5.96
C SER A 51 -1.21 -13.36 7.37
N GLY A 52 -2.18 -13.31 8.29
CA GLY A 52 -2.00 -13.77 9.67
C GLY A 52 -2.13 -12.63 10.67
N THR A 53 -2.22 -12.99 11.94
CA THR A 53 -2.42 -12.07 13.07
C THR A 53 -1.16 -11.87 13.89
N ASP A 54 -0.24 -12.83 13.83
CA ASP A 54 1.00 -12.85 14.61
C ASP A 54 2.15 -13.20 13.65
N LEU A 55 3.04 -12.23 13.43
CA LEU A 55 4.17 -12.35 12.50
C LEU A 55 5.46 -12.20 13.29
N GLU A 56 6.32 -13.22 13.20
CA GLU A 56 7.62 -13.21 13.84
C GLU A 56 8.72 -12.95 12.82
N TYR A 57 9.60 -12.02 13.13
CA TYR A 57 10.75 -11.65 12.32
C TYR A 57 12.04 -11.84 13.11
N ASP A 58 13.10 -12.20 12.42
CA ASP A 58 14.43 -12.19 13.00
C ASP A 58 14.97 -10.76 13.20
N ARG A 59 16.15 -10.67 13.81
CA ARG A 59 16.86 -9.40 14.04
C ARG A 59 17.22 -8.60 12.76
N ASN A 60 17.09 -9.21 11.60
CA ASN A 60 17.37 -8.59 10.30
C ASN A 60 16.08 -8.21 9.53
N GLY A 61 14.91 -8.45 10.12
CA GLY A 61 13.62 -8.23 9.48
C GLY A 61 13.23 -9.33 8.49
N ILE A 62 13.75 -10.55 8.63
CA ILE A 62 13.36 -11.72 7.85
C ILE A 62 12.24 -12.46 8.59
N LEU A 63 11.17 -12.77 7.87
CA LEU A 63 10.02 -13.47 8.46
C LEU A 63 10.40 -14.89 8.86
N LEU A 64 10.08 -15.27 10.10
CA LEU A 64 10.27 -16.60 10.68
C LEU A 64 8.99 -17.43 10.68
N THR A 65 7.85 -16.78 10.89
CA THR A 65 6.53 -17.43 10.88
C THR A 65 6.15 -17.83 9.46
N PRO A 66 5.71 -19.07 9.21
CA PRO A 66 5.13 -19.41 7.91
C PRO A 66 3.88 -18.57 7.63
N ALA A 67 3.95 -17.72 6.63
CA ALA A 67 2.82 -16.91 6.19
C ALA A 67 2.77 -16.84 4.67
N SER A 68 1.56 -16.86 4.12
CA SER A 68 1.32 -16.64 2.70
C SER A 68 1.08 -15.17 2.41
N SER A 69 1.51 -14.71 1.24
CA SER A 69 1.10 -13.39 0.74
C SER A 69 -0.39 -13.39 0.41
N GLY A 70 -1.06 -12.32 0.80
CA GLY A 70 -2.48 -12.07 0.49
C GLY A 70 -2.66 -10.85 -0.39
N PRO A 71 -3.90 -10.39 -0.58
CA PRO A 71 -4.20 -9.14 -1.25
C PRO A 71 -3.58 -7.94 -0.52
N TRP A 72 -2.88 -7.07 -1.27
CA TRP A 72 -2.25 -5.90 -0.66
C TRP A 72 -3.27 -4.94 0.00
N MET A 73 -4.50 -4.93 -0.53
CA MET A 73 -5.63 -4.17 0.03
C MET A 73 -6.05 -4.62 1.43
N LEU A 74 -5.62 -5.80 1.89
CA LEU A 74 -5.88 -6.33 3.23
C LEU A 74 -4.66 -6.22 4.16
N SER A 75 -3.60 -5.55 3.72
CA SER A 75 -2.31 -5.56 4.40
C SER A 75 -1.91 -4.22 5.02
N ASN A 76 -2.84 -3.28 5.13
CA ASN A 76 -2.61 -2.06 5.89
C ASN A 76 -2.65 -2.35 7.40
N VAL A 77 -1.81 -1.66 8.15
CA VAL A 77 -1.69 -1.78 9.60
C VAL A 77 -1.75 -0.39 10.22
N GLU A 78 -2.72 -0.13 11.06
CA GLU A 78 -2.74 1.01 11.97
C GLU A 78 -1.96 0.63 13.23
N ILE A 79 -0.79 1.22 13.42
CA ILE A 79 0.06 0.92 14.56
C ILE A 79 -0.52 1.61 15.81
N THR A 80 -0.88 0.82 16.82
CA THR A 80 -1.46 1.31 18.07
C THR A 80 -0.43 1.47 19.17
N ASP A 81 0.63 0.65 19.13
CA ASP A 81 1.67 0.67 20.16
C ASP A 81 2.96 0.01 19.65
N VAL A 82 4.11 0.48 20.14
CA VAL A 82 5.40 -0.18 19.96
C VAL A 82 6.01 -0.40 21.34
N ARG A 83 6.30 -1.66 21.68
CA ARG A 83 6.88 -2.06 22.95
C ARG A 83 8.30 -2.55 22.73
N VAL A 84 9.19 -2.13 23.60
CA VAL A 84 10.59 -2.50 23.55
C VAL A 84 10.94 -3.26 24.83
N THR A 85 11.48 -4.44 24.66
CA THR A 85 12.06 -5.25 25.75
C THR A 85 13.56 -5.40 25.51
N THR A 86 14.28 -5.99 26.45
CA THR A 86 15.72 -6.29 26.27
C THR A 86 16.01 -7.33 25.18
N GLN A 87 14.99 -8.10 24.77
CA GLN A 87 15.14 -9.23 23.85
C GLN A 87 14.42 -9.05 22.52
N SER A 88 13.44 -8.13 22.47
CA SER A 88 12.54 -8.01 21.32
C SER A 88 11.92 -6.62 21.19
N ILE A 89 11.41 -6.36 19.99
CA ILE A 89 10.53 -5.23 19.71
C ILE A 89 9.18 -5.79 19.23
N GLU A 90 8.10 -5.35 19.85
CA GLU A 90 6.74 -5.74 19.50
C GLU A 90 6.01 -4.54 18.90
N VAL A 91 5.47 -4.70 17.69
CA VAL A 91 4.56 -3.72 17.07
C VAL A 91 3.15 -4.27 17.13
N VAL A 92 2.29 -3.57 17.86
CA VAL A 92 0.88 -3.93 18.02
C VAL A 92 0.04 -3.00 17.16
N GLY A 93 -0.89 -3.56 16.41
CA GLY A 93 -1.74 -2.77 15.53
C GLY A 93 -3.08 -3.40 15.19
N ASN A 94 -3.87 -2.63 14.47
CA ASN A 94 -5.09 -3.08 13.84
C ASN A 94 -4.80 -3.36 12.36
N ARG A 95 -5.15 -4.55 11.88
CA ARG A 95 -5.11 -4.85 10.46
C ARG A 95 -6.31 -4.20 9.79
N LEU A 96 -6.05 -3.48 8.70
CA LEU A 96 -7.06 -2.76 7.97
C LEU A 96 -7.16 -3.27 6.54
N GLY A 97 -8.39 -3.51 6.09
CA GLY A 97 -8.71 -3.67 4.68
C GLY A 97 -9.04 -2.31 4.06
N THR A 98 -8.80 -2.17 2.77
CA THR A 98 -9.23 -1.00 2.00
C THR A 98 -10.51 -1.33 1.24
N LEU A 99 -11.57 -0.56 1.48
CA LEU A 99 -12.83 -0.60 0.73
C LEU A 99 -12.98 0.68 -0.08
N PHE A 100 -13.39 0.59 -1.34
CA PHE A 100 -13.67 1.75 -2.17
C PHE A 100 -15.16 2.10 -2.16
N GLN A 101 -15.47 3.29 -1.65
CA GLN A 101 -16.81 3.86 -1.70
C GLN A 101 -16.77 5.19 -2.46
N ASN A 102 -17.61 5.33 -3.48
CA ASN A 102 -17.62 6.52 -4.34
C ASN A 102 -16.22 6.89 -4.88
N LYS A 103 -15.46 5.89 -5.33
CA LYS A 103 -14.07 6.00 -5.82
C LYS A 103 -13.03 6.47 -4.78
N LYS A 104 -13.41 6.55 -3.51
CA LYS A 104 -12.51 6.94 -2.41
C LYS A 104 -12.16 5.72 -1.56
N PRO A 105 -10.87 5.48 -1.28
CA PRO A 105 -10.46 4.43 -0.38
C PRO A 105 -10.86 4.77 1.06
N ARG A 106 -11.38 3.78 1.77
CA ARG A 106 -11.70 3.85 3.19
C ARG A 106 -11.05 2.67 3.91
N PRO A 107 -10.33 2.89 5.00
CA PRO A 107 -9.84 1.81 5.84
C PRO A 107 -11.00 1.19 6.61
N VAL A 108 -10.99 -0.15 6.70
CA VAL A 108 -11.96 -0.94 7.44
C VAL A 108 -11.17 -1.90 8.33
N MET A 109 -11.38 -1.86 9.63
CA MET A 109 -10.72 -2.77 10.55
C MET A 109 -11.17 -4.22 10.27
N ILE A 110 -10.20 -5.11 10.01
CA ILE A 110 -10.47 -6.52 9.70
C ILE A 110 -9.91 -7.48 10.75
N GLY A 111 -9.09 -7.02 11.65
CA GLY A 111 -8.53 -7.83 12.73
C GLY A 111 -7.45 -7.08 13.51
N LYS A 112 -6.74 -7.82 14.34
CA LYS A 112 -5.54 -7.34 15.02
C LYS A 112 -4.30 -7.91 14.35
N LEU A 113 -3.16 -7.26 14.54
CA LEU A 113 -1.87 -7.73 14.11
C LEU A 113 -0.83 -7.45 15.18
N ASN A 114 -0.05 -8.47 15.49
CA ASN A 114 1.15 -8.36 16.29
C ASN A 114 2.35 -8.70 15.40
N ILE A 115 3.36 -7.85 15.42
CA ILE A 115 4.65 -8.09 14.78
C ILE A 115 5.68 -8.19 15.89
N HIS A 116 6.33 -9.34 15.98
CA HIS A 116 7.39 -9.60 16.93
C HIS A 116 8.73 -9.66 16.21
N ILE A 117 9.66 -8.79 16.58
CA ILE A 117 11.02 -8.77 16.04
C ILE A 117 11.95 -9.32 17.12
N ALA A 118 12.44 -10.55 16.90
CA ALA A 118 13.35 -11.24 17.81
C ALA A 118 14.76 -10.65 17.70
N ARG A 119 15.03 -9.59 18.45
CA ARG A 119 16.29 -8.87 18.44
C ARG A 119 16.62 -8.34 19.83
N PRO A 120 17.76 -8.71 20.39
CA PRO A 120 18.26 -8.04 21.59
C PRO A 120 18.44 -6.54 21.34
N VAL A 121 17.99 -5.73 22.29
CA VAL A 121 18.06 -4.27 22.23
C VAL A 121 19.12 -3.80 23.21
N SER A 122 19.97 -2.89 22.78
CA SER A 122 21.03 -2.27 23.59
C SER A 122 20.70 -0.80 23.90
N ASP A 123 21.35 -0.25 24.91
CA ASP A 123 21.19 1.17 25.31
C ASP A 123 21.70 2.14 24.21
N THR A 124 22.45 1.63 23.23
CA THR A 124 22.95 2.42 22.09
C THR A 124 22.01 2.40 20.88
N ASP A 125 20.95 1.57 20.92
CA ASP A 125 19.97 1.54 19.84
C ASP A 125 19.15 2.81 19.82
N THR A 126 18.91 3.29 18.61
CA THR A 126 18.05 4.45 18.32
C THR A 126 17.01 4.06 17.28
N GLU A 127 15.97 4.87 17.13
CA GLU A 127 14.99 4.69 16.04
C GLU A 127 15.70 4.62 14.68
N ALA A 128 16.66 5.50 14.42
CA ALA A 128 17.43 5.54 13.18
C ALA A 128 18.24 4.25 12.93
N SER A 129 18.77 3.60 13.97
CA SER A 129 19.49 2.32 13.84
C SER A 129 18.56 1.14 13.51
N LEU A 130 17.29 1.25 13.89
CA LEU A 130 16.28 0.22 13.64
C LEU A 130 15.48 0.43 12.35
N HIS A 131 15.52 1.64 11.80
CA HIS A 131 14.82 1.99 10.57
C HIS A 131 15.05 0.98 9.41
N PRO A 132 16.28 0.47 9.14
CA PRO A 132 16.51 -0.53 8.09
C PRO A 132 15.80 -1.88 8.33
N ILE A 133 15.44 -2.19 9.57
CA ILE A 133 14.67 -3.40 9.91
C ILE A 133 13.18 -3.12 9.65
N PHE A 134 12.68 -2.00 10.14
CA PHE A 134 11.30 -1.60 9.94
C PHE A 134 10.96 -1.43 8.45
N SER A 135 11.85 -0.86 7.63
CA SER A 135 11.64 -0.71 6.19
C SER A 135 11.62 -2.02 5.40
N LYS A 136 12.12 -3.13 5.96
CA LYS A 136 11.93 -4.48 5.39
C LYS A 136 10.59 -5.10 5.75
N ILE A 137 9.95 -4.63 6.80
CA ILE A 137 8.67 -5.16 7.32
C ILE A 137 7.50 -4.28 6.84
N LEU A 138 7.68 -2.97 6.85
CA LEU A 138 6.66 -1.97 6.53
C LEU A 138 7.12 -1.15 5.31
N VAL A 139 6.17 -0.75 4.49
CA VAL A 139 6.40 0.13 3.35
C VAL A 139 6.40 1.58 3.82
N GLU A 140 7.40 2.34 3.43
CA GLU A 140 7.54 3.74 3.82
C GLU A 140 6.47 4.63 3.18
N PRO A 141 6.00 5.67 3.88
CA PRO A 141 5.08 6.63 3.30
C PRO A 141 5.69 7.32 2.07
N GLY A 142 4.99 7.22 0.93
CA GLY A 142 5.45 7.81 -0.33
C GLY A 142 6.33 6.89 -1.19
N GLU A 143 6.63 5.68 -0.72
CA GLU A 143 7.30 4.66 -1.54
C GLU A 143 6.41 4.26 -2.72
N ASP A 144 7.01 4.02 -3.88
CA ASP A 144 6.29 3.56 -5.06
C ASP A 144 5.81 2.12 -4.88
N LEU A 145 4.49 1.94 -4.91
CA LEU A 145 3.88 0.63 -4.73
C LEU A 145 3.90 -0.24 -6.00
N ARG A 146 4.12 0.35 -7.18
CA ARG A 146 4.04 -0.39 -8.47
C ARG A 146 4.97 -1.60 -8.56
N PRO A 147 6.21 -1.57 -8.06
CA PRO A 147 7.06 -2.76 -8.07
C PRO A 147 6.68 -3.80 -7.01
N LEU A 148 5.84 -3.45 -6.03
CA LEU A 148 5.47 -4.32 -4.91
C LEU A 148 4.17 -5.09 -5.15
N VAL A 149 3.28 -4.56 -5.99
CA VAL A 149 1.97 -5.14 -6.27
C VAL A 149 1.97 -5.92 -7.59
N PRO A 150 1.03 -6.87 -7.79
CA PRO A 150 0.84 -7.54 -9.06
C PRO A 150 0.59 -6.57 -10.22
N ASP A 151 0.99 -6.97 -11.43
CA ASP A 151 0.96 -6.13 -12.64
C ASP A 151 -0.42 -5.55 -12.94
N TYR A 152 -1.48 -6.29 -12.69
CA TYR A 152 -2.86 -5.83 -12.92
C TYR A 152 -3.27 -4.63 -12.03
N TRP A 153 -2.49 -4.27 -10.99
CA TRP A 153 -2.69 -3.07 -10.20
C TRP A 153 -1.93 -1.85 -10.73
N ARG A 154 -0.91 -2.05 -11.56
CA ARG A 154 -0.02 -0.97 -12.02
C ARG A 154 -0.78 0.14 -12.72
N TYR A 155 -1.75 -0.21 -13.56
CA TYR A 155 -2.59 0.77 -14.25
C TYR A 155 -3.32 1.68 -13.24
N TYR A 156 -4.01 1.11 -12.28
CA TYR A 156 -4.73 1.87 -11.25
C TYR A 156 -3.83 2.81 -10.44
N LEU A 157 -2.65 2.35 -10.05
CA LEU A 157 -1.68 3.14 -9.30
C LEU A 157 -1.07 4.28 -10.14
N THR A 158 -0.87 4.07 -11.44
CA THR A 158 -0.39 5.09 -12.37
C THR A 158 -1.46 6.14 -12.64
N GLU A 159 -2.73 5.73 -12.76
CA GLU A 159 -3.86 6.64 -12.98
C GLU A 159 -4.13 7.58 -11.81
N LYS A 160 -3.86 7.13 -10.59
CA LYS A 160 -3.97 7.96 -9.39
C LYS A 160 -2.97 9.11 -9.39
N ASP A 161 -1.85 8.93 -10.06
CA ASP A 161 -0.82 9.96 -10.28
C ASP A 161 -1.15 10.72 -11.59
N SER A 162 -2.11 11.62 -11.51
CA SER A 162 -2.97 12.18 -12.58
C SER A 162 -2.29 12.87 -13.77
N ARG A 163 -0.96 12.79 -13.92
CA ARG A 163 -0.20 13.42 -15.00
C ARG A 163 0.27 12.45 -16.12
N THR A 164 0.17 11.14 -15.89
CA THR A 164 0.70 10.12 -16.83
C THR A 164 -0.40 9.27 -17.49
N ARG A 165 -1.62 9.73 -17.44
CA ARG A 165 -2.85 9.01 -17.73
C ARG A 165 -3.00 8.36 -19.12
N SER A 166 -2.35 8.89 -20.14
CA SER A 166 -2.58 8.42 -21.52
C SER A 166 -1.44 7.57 -22.08
N ALA A 167 -0.20 7.82 -21.68
CA ALA A 167 0.96 7.28 -22.38
C ALA A 167 1.28 5.80 -22.02
N ALA A 168 1.15 5.39 -20.76
CA ALA A 168 1.54 4.03 -20.35
C ALA A 168 0.55 2.97 -20.87
N TRP A 169 -0.73 3.23 -20.74
CA TRP A 169 -1.79 2.36 -21.25
C TRP A 169 -1.76 2.23 -22.79
N GLU A 170 -1.63 3.37 -23.49
CA GLU A 170 -1.54 3.38 -24.95
C GLU A 170 -0.28 2.67 -25.45
N SER A 171 0.87 2.82 -24.75
CA SER A 171 2.12 2.17 -25.14
C SER A 171 2.09 0.65 -24.94
N ASP A 172 1.41 0.14 -23.92
CA ASP A 172 1.29 -1.29 -23.69
C ASP A 172 0.30 -1.96 -24.66
N LEU A 173 -0.75 -1.23 -25.06
CA LEU A 173 -1.64 -1.65 -26.14
C LEU A 173 -0.97 -1.63 -27.52
N GLU A 174 -0.12 -0.63 -27.81
CA GLU A 174 0.65 -0.58 -29.04
C GLU A 174 1.65 -1.72 -29.18
N LYS A 175 2.29 -2.13 -28.07
CA LYS A 175 3.20 -3.29 -28.04
C LYS A 175 2.49 -4.62 -28.23
N SER A 176 1.22 -4.71 -27.87
CA SER A 176 0.41 -5.94 -27.99
C SER A 176 -0.31 -6.11 -29.33
N ASN A 177 -0.16 -5.18 -30.29
CA ASN A 177 -0.93 -5.15 -31.55
C ASN A 177 -2.45 -5.16 -31.36
N VAL A 178 -2.93 -4.72 -30.18
CA VAL A 178 -4.37 -4.67 -29.86
C VAL A 178 -4.91 -3.31 -30.26
N VAL A 179 -5.94 -3.29 -31.08
CA VAL A 179 -6.63 -2.06 -31.46
C VAL A 179 -7.54 -1.63 -30.31
N PRO A 180 -7.28 -0.48 -29.64
CA PRO A 180 -8.15 0.00 -28.56
C PRO A 180 -9.55 0.31 -29.12
N PRO A 181 -10.63 0.03 -28.37
CA PRO A 181 -12.01 0.22 -28.84
C PRO A 181 -12.34 1.66 -29.21
N LYS A 182 -11.60 2.67 -28.73
CA LYS A 182 -11.74 4.08 -29.12
C LYS A 182 -11.11 4.44 -30.46
N ARG A 183 -10.24 3.60 -30.98
CA ARG A 183 -9.67 3.70 -32.35
C ARG A 183 -10.19 2.61 -33.28
N ALA A 184 -11.26 1.93 -32.92
CA ALA A 184 -12.01 1.24 -33.94
C ALA A 184 -12.38 2.32 -34.97
N ILE A 185 -11.51 2.48 -35.97
CA ILE A 185 -11.87 3.06 -37.28
C ILE A 185 -13.20 2.41 -37.57
N ALA A 186 -14.24 3.21 -37.80
CA ALA A 186 -15.50 2.66 -38.29
C ALA A 186 -15.11 1.77 -39.48
N PRO A 187 -15.03 0.47 -39.33
CA PRO A 187 -14.51 -0.34 -40.42
C PRO A 187 -15.64 -0.47 -41.40
N THR A 188 -15.26 -0.48 -42.64
CA THR A 188 -16.10 -0.95 -43.73
C THR A 188 -16.51 -2.42 -43.55
N GLY A 189 -16.33 -3.02 -42.35
CA GLY A 189 -16.66 -4.40 -42.02
C GLY A 189 -17.43 -4.53 -40.70
N SER A 190 -18.23 -5.58 -40.57
CA SER A 190 -19.00 -5.86 -39.35
C SER A 190 -18.11 -6.51 -38.29
N ILE A 191 -17.90 -5.82 -37.15
CA ILE A 191 -17.25 -6.40 -35.97
C ILE A 191 -18.34 -7.04 -35.11
N THR A 192 -18.19 -8.34 -34.79
CA THR A 192 -18.98 -9.01 -33.78
C THR A 192 -18.24 -8.93 -32.43
N PRO A 193 -18.91 -8.48 -31.36
CA PRO A 193 -18.27 -8.43 -30.05
C PRO A 193 -17.98 -9.85 -29.53
N PRO A 194 -16.98 -10.02 -28.67
CA PRO A 194 -16.74 -11.31 -28.03
C PRO A 194 -17.88 -11.64 -27.08
N LYS A 195 -18.15 -12.94 -26.90
CA LYS A 195 -19.22 -13.43 -26.04
C LYS A 195 -18.66 -14.43 -25.04
N ALA A 196 -18.83 -14.20 -23.74
CA ALA A 196 -18.50 -15.18 -22.72
C ALA A 196 -19.31 -16.45 -22.92
N VAL A 197 -18.62 -17.61 -23.00
CA VAL A 197 -19.21 -18.94 -23.14
C VAL A 197 -19.03 -19.79 -21.88
N HIS A 198 -18.03 -19.45 -21.06
CA HIS A 198 -17.83 -19.98 -19.73
C HIS A 198 -17.36 -18.84 -18.84
N ALA A 199 -18.05 -18.56 -17.77
CA ALA A 199 -17.82 -17.41 -16.90
C ALA A 199 -18.10 -17.83 -15.44
N PRO A 200 -17.16 -18.54 -14.79
CA PRO A 200 -17.32 -18.92 -13.39
C PRO A 200 -17.39 -17.68 -12.50
N ASP A 201 -18.23 -17.76 -11.45
CA ASP A 201 -18.37 -16.70 -10.47
C ASP A 201 -17.08 -16.51 -9.67
N PRO A 202 -16.74 -15.27 -9.28
CA PRO A 202 -15.60 -14.98 -8.42
C PRO A 202 -15.86 -15.50 -7.00
N LYS A 203 -14.79 -15.86 -6.31
CA LYS A 203 -14.86 -16.22 -4.88
C LYS A 203 -14.86 -14.96 -4.02
N TYR A 204 -15.52 -15.04 -2.88
CA TYR A 204 -15.40 -14.02 -1.84
C TYR A 204 -14.13 -14.18 -1.02
N THR A 205 -13.58 -13.08 -0.51
CA THR A 205 -12.66 -13.12 0.61
C THR A 205 -13.45 -13.23 1.91
N LYS A 206 -12.91 -13.88 2.93
CA LYS A 206 -13.58 -14.00 4.24
C LYS A 206 -13.90 -12.63 4.85
N GLU A 207 -13.02 -11.68 4.65
CA GLU A 207 -13.13 -10.30 5.13
C GLU A 207 -14.28 -9.55 4.47
N ALA A 208 -14.48 -9.75 3.18
CA ALA A 208 -15.59 -9.15 2.43
C ALA A 208 -16.93 -9.85 2.72
N GLU A 209 -16.91 -11.18 2.78
CA GLU A 209 -18.10 -12.00 3.06
C GLU A 209 -18.67 -11.67 4.45
N SER A 210 -17.84 -11.68 5.49
CA SER A 210 -18.25 -11.38 6.87
C SER A 210 -18.85 -9.97 7.05
N ARG A 211 -18.65 -9.08 6.08
CA ARG A 211 -19.15 -7.69 6.08
C ARG A 211 -20.19 -7.43 5.01
N HIS A 212 -20.63 -8.48 4.33
CA HIS A 212 -21.63 -8.40 3.25
C HIS A 212 -21.27 -7.31 2.21
N ILE A 213 -19.98 -7.25 1.82
CA ILE A 213 -19.52 -6.26 0.85
C ILE A 213 -20.02 -6.66 -0.53
N GLU A 214 -20.81 -5.80 -1.14
CA GLU A 214 -21.32 -5.95 -2.49
C GLU A 214 -20.76 -4.86 -3.40
N GLY A 215 -20.68 -5.15 -4.69
CA GLY A 215 -20.26 -4.17 -5.67
C GLY A 215 -19.77 -4.77 -6.97
N ARG A 216 -19.24 -3.89 -7.81
CA ARG A 216 -18.77 -4.25 -9.16
C ARG A 216 -17.43 -3.59 -9.44
N PRO A 217 -16.32 -4.28 -9.23
CA PRO A 217 -15.05 -3.84 -9.79
C PRO A 217 -15.13 -3.86 -11.32
N VAL A 218 -14.38 -2.97 -11.95
CA VAL A 218 -14.26 -2.91 -13.41
C VAL A 218 -12.83 -3.27 -13.77
N LEU A 219 -12.69 -4.27 -14.63
CA LEU A 219 -11.43 -4.74 -15.17
C LEU A 219 -11.32 -4.35 -16.64
N GLY A 220 -10.13 -3.90 -17.06
CA GLY A 220 -9.74 -3.86 -18.46
C GLY A 220 -9.12 -5.19 -18.84
N VAL A 221 -9.45 -5.71 -20.00
CA VAL A 221 -8.94 -7.00 -20.47
C VAL A 221 -8.82 -7.02 -21.99
N VAL A 222 -7.82 -7.72 -22.49
CA VAL A 222 -7.72 -8.08 -23.91
C VAL A 222 -8.26 -9.48 -24.08
N ILE A 223 -9.23 -9.67 -25.00
CA ILE A 223 -9.64 -10.98 -25.44
C ILE A 223 -8.88 -11.29 -26.72
N ASP A 224 -8.07 -12.32 -26.72
CA ASP A 224 -7.25 -12.71 -27.86
C ASP A 224 -8.07 -13.41 -28.97
N THR A 225 -7.40 -13.76 -30.05
CA THR A 225 -8.02 -14.45 -31.20
C THR A 225 -8.49 -15.87 -30.88
N THR A 226 -8.09 -16.43 -29.75
CA THR A 226 -8.52 -17.77 -29.26
C THR A 226 -9.67 -17.69 -28.26
N GLY A 227 -10.03 -16.49 -27.81
CA GLY A 227 -11.07 -16.24 -26.81
C GLY A 227 -10.55 -16.35 -25.36
N ILE A 228 -9.25 -16.19 -25.14
CA ILE A 228 -8.64 -16.17 -23.82
C ILE A 228 -8.50 -14.72 -23.35
N ALA A 229 -8.76 -14.49 -22.08
CA ALA A 229 -8.53 -13.21 -21.41
C ALA A 229 -7.04 -13.04 -21.12
N ASP A 230 -6.48 -11.91 -21.56
CA ASP A 230 -5.07 -11.54 -21.40
C ASP A 230 -4.96 -10.06 -20.99
N HIS A 231 -3.78 -9.62 -20.53
CA HIS A 231 -3.51 -8.22 -20.15
C HIS A 231 -4.58 -7.61 -19.25
N ILE A 232 -4.93 -8.32 -18.18
CA ILE A 232 -5.94 -7.87 -17.23
C ILE A 232 -5.39 -6.70 -16.41
N SER A 233 -6.23 -5.66 -16.23
CA SER A 233 -5.91 -4.47 -15.43
C SER A 233 -7.10 -4.05 -14.60
N ILE A 234 -6.88 -3.63 -13.36
CA ILE A 234 -7.93 -3.08 -12.50
C ILE A 234 -8.13 -1.61 -12.83
N LEU A 235 -9.32 -1.26 -13.30
CA LEU A 235 -9.69 0.11 -13.69
C LEU A 235 -10.48 0.82 -12.58
N LYS A 236 -11.40 0.09 -11.94
CA LYS A 236 -12.22 0.61 -10.85
C LYS A 236 -12.27 -0.44 -9.76
N PRO A 237 -11.48 -0.28 -8.69
CA PRO A 237 -11.45 -1.25 -7.62
C PRO A 237 -12.69 -1.19 -6.72
N LEU A 238 -13.00 -2.32 -6.09
CA LEU A 238 -13.95 -2.45 -5.00
C LEU A 238 -13.24 -2.54 -3.65
N GLY A 239 -12.09 -3.20 -3.60
CA GLY A 239 -11.29 -3.40 -2.40
C GLY A 239 -11.61 -4.70 -1.66
N MET A 240 -11.14 -4.81 -0.43
CA MET A 240 -11.32 -5.96 0.45
C MET A 240 -10.84 -7.29 -0.15
N GLY A 241 -9.88 -7.25 -1.09
CA GLY A 241 -9.35 -8.42 -1.79
C GLY A 241 -10.28 -8.98 -2.87
N LEU A 242 -11.43 -8.35 -3.14
CA LEU A 242 -12.38 -8.79 -4.15
C LEU A 242 -11.88 -8.52 -5.57
N ASP A 243 -11.01 -7.53 -5.74
CA ASP A 243 -10.44 -7.21 -7.05
C ASP A 243 -9.53 -8.32 -7.55
N GLU A 244 -8.69 -8.90 -6.68
CA GLU A 244 -7.87 -10.06 -6.98
C GLU A 244 -8.72 -11.29 -7.29
N GLN A 245 -9.82 -11.48 -6.56
CA GLN A 245 -10.76 -12.57 -6.84
C GLN A 245 -11.47 -12.39 -8.20
N ALA A 246 -11.74 -11.15 -8.57
CA ALA A 246 -12.28 -10.82 -9.89
C ALA A 246 -11.29 -11.13 -11.01
N VAL A 247 -10.01 -10.78 -10.83
CA VAL A 247 -8.93 -11.13 -11.78
C VAL A 247 -8.82 -12.64 -11.93
N LEU A 248 -8.71 -13.37 -10.81
CA LEU A 248 -8.63 -14.83 -10.82
C LEU A 248 -9.83 -15.50 -11.51
N ALA A 249 -11.04 -14.97 -11.32
CA ALA A 249 -12.22 -15.47 -12.02
C ALA A 249 -12.11 -15.21 -13.53
N LEU A 250 -11.75 -13.98 -13.92
CA LEU A 250 -11.67 -13.59 -15.33
C LEU A 250 -10.59 -14.36 -16.10
N GLU A 251 -9.48 -14.73 -15.49
CA GLU A 251 -8.45 -15.61 -16.07
C GLU A 251 -9.00 -16.99 -16.46
N HIS A 252 -10.06 -17.44 -15.79
CA HIS A 252 -10.72 -18.72 -16.07
C HIS A 252 -11.91 -18.58 -17.04
N TRP A 253 -12.29 -17.34 -17.41
CA TRP A 253 -13.37 -17.15 -18.37
C TRP A 253 -12.92 -17.58 -19.77
N LYS A 254 -13.88 -18.06 -20.55
CA LYS A 254 -13.69 -18.39 -21.96
C LYS A 254 -14.67 -17.59 -22.79
N PHE A 255 -14.18 -17.05 -23.89
CA PHE A 255 -14.95 -16.24 -24.79
C PHE A 255 -14.98 -16.85 -26.19
N ARG A 256 -16.06 -16.64 -26.89
CA ARG A 256 -16.03 -16.68 -28.34
C ARG A 256 -15.30 -15.39 -28.78
N PRO A 257 -14.22 -15.50 -29.61
CA PRO A 257 -13.46 -14.31 -29.99
C PRO A 257 -14.29 -13.33 -30.81
N SER A 258 -13.86 -12.08 -30.83
CA SER A 258 -14.38 -11.07 -31.73
C SER A 258 -14.02 -11.40 -33.18
N MET A 259 -14.96 -11.12 -34.10
CA MET A 259 -14.74 -11.36 -35.53
C MET A 259 -14.82 -10.06 -36.30
N LEU A 260 -13.86 -9.82 -37.18
CA LEU A 260 -13.86 -8.73 -38.15
C LEU A 260 -13.83 -9.36 -39.57
N ASN A 261 -14.88 -9.15 -40.33
CA ASN A 261 -15.02 -9.73 -41.67
C ASN A 261 -14.78 -11.27 -41.71
N GLY A 262 -15.24 -11.97 -40.66
CA GLY A 262 -15.10 -13.42 -40.55
C GLY A 262 -13.75 -13.92 -40.03
N GLN A 263 -12.80 -13.03 -39.72
CA GLN A 263 -11.51 -13.34 -39.12
C GLN A 263 -11.50 -13.00 -37.62
N PRO A 264 -10.95 -13.87 -36.74
CA PRO A 264 -10.84 -13.57 -35.34
C PRO A 264 -9.81 -12.45 -35.11
N VAL A 265 -10.18 -11.46 -34.28
CA VAL A 265 -9.33 -10.33 -33.93
C VAL A 265 -9.30 -10.10 -32.44
N PRO A 266 -8.15 -9.71 -31.88
CA PRO A 266 -8.08 -9.36 -30.48
C PRO A 266 -8.83 -8.04 -30.21
N VAL A 267 -9.50 -7.96 -29.06
CA VAL A 267 -10.23 -6.74 -28.67
C VAL A 267 -10.02 -6.42 -27.21
N HIS A 268 -9.99 -5.13 -26.90
CA HIS A 268 -9.98 -4.66 -25.51
C HIS A 268 -11.40 -4.43 -25.02
N LEU A 269 -11.69 -4.92 -23.81
CA LEU A 269 -12.98 -4.78 -23.14
C LEU A 269 -12.84 -4.20 -21.75
N HIS A 270 -13.94 -3.61 -21.28
CA HIS A 270 -14.18 -3.39 -19.85
C HIS A 270 -15.19 -4.44 -19.36
N VAL A 271 -14.79 -5.20 -18.36
CA VAL A 271 -15.62 -6.26 -17.75
C VAL A 271 -15.99 -5.84 -16.33
N GLU A 272 -17.27 -5.80 -16.04
CA GLU A 272 -17.79 -5.64 -14.68
C GLU A 272 -18.00 -7.02 -14.07
N ILE A 273 -17.33 -7.31 -12.97
CA ILE A 273 -17.52 -8.54 -12.20
C ILE A 273 -18.46 -8.22 -11.04
N ASN A 274 -19.54 -8.96 -10.92
CA ASN A 274 -20.58 -8.66 -9.94
C ASN A 274 -20.40 -9.50 -8.67
N PHE A 275 -20.14 -8.84 -7.55
CA PHE A 275 -20.17 -9.43 -6.22
C PHE A 275 -21.52 -9.11 -5.57
N ARG A 276 -22.34 -10.14 -5.40
CA ARG A 276 -23.58 -10.09 -4.65
C ARG A 276 -23.45 -11.02 -3.47
N CYS A 277 -23.60 -10.48 -2.27
CA CYS A 277 -23.53 -11.29 -1.07
C CYS A 277 -24.78 -12.18 -0.97
N CYS A 278 -24.52 -13.29 -0.35
CA CYS A 278 -25.39 -14.43 -0.09
C CYS A 278 -26.86 -14.12 0.12
N PRO A 279 -27.76 -14.97 -0.38
CA PRO A 279 -29.19 -14.88 -0.07
C PRO A 279 -29.46 -15.11 1.42
#